data_dcc399327b9915eaea2acf0d77dd7e00
#
_entry.id   dcc399327b9915eaea2acf0d77dd7e00
#
_cell.length_a   1.000
_cell.length_b   1.000
_cell.length_c   1.000
_cell.angle_alpha   90.00
_cell.angle_beta   90.00
_cell.angle_gamma   90.00
#
_symmetry.space_group_name_H-M   'P 1'
#
loop_
_entity.id
_entity.type
_entity.pdbx_description
1 polymer ?
#
loop_
_entity_poly.entity_id
_entity_poly.type
_entity_poly.pdbx_seq_one_letter_code
_entity_poly.pdbx_strand_id
1 'polypeptide(L)'
;MKFYLSSYKLGNEIAKLKKLIPSENKKTAYISNALDFSDDLERRKESEQSDLKQLKELNLDVEIIDLRNYFNKQSKLEEELARFGVIWVRGGNLFVLRQAMKLSGFDNILKNLIEKSNMLYGGYSAGICVLAPTLKGMDLMALYITI
;
A
#
# COMPACT_ATOMS: atom_id res chain seq x y z
N MET A 1 -7.05 -12.82 4.64
CA MET A 1 -6.10 -11.66 4.79
C MET A 1 -6.35 -10.97 6.12
N LYS A 2 -5.29 -10.54 6.77
CA LYS A 2 -5.35 -9.71 7.99
C LYS A 2 -5.14 -8.25 7.60
N PHE A 3 -5.67 -7.32 8.39
CA PHE A 3 -5.56 -5.89 8.13
C PHE A 3 -5.00 -5.14 9.32
N TYR A 4 -4.07 -4.23 9.03
CA TYR A 4 -3.59 -3.22 9.97
C TYR A 4 -3.71 -1.84 9.32
N LEU A 5 -4.65 -1.05 9.77
CA LEU A 5 -5.01 0.24 9.18
C LEU A 5 -4.75 1.36 10.18
N SER A 6 -3.91 2.31 9.80
CA SER A 6 -3.60 3.46 10.64
C SER A 6 -3.98 4.78 9.96
N SER A 7 -4.18 5.83 10.73
CA SER A 7 -4.43 7.17 10.19
C SER A 7 -3.18 7.78 9.56
N TYR A 8 -2.02 7.50 10.15
CA TYR A 8 -0.74 8.04 9.68
C TYR A 8 0.41 7.07 10.00
N LYS A 9 1.22 6.77 8.99
CA LYS A 9 2.39 5.88 9.07
C LYS A 9 2.04 4.56 9.80
N LEU A 10 2.89 4.13 10.74
CA LEU A 10 2.65 2.90 11.50
C LEU A 10 1.59 3.04 12.60
N GLY A 11 1.14 4.25 12.92
CA GLY A 11 0.22 4.49 14.02
C GLY A 11 0.82 4.19 15.39
N ASN A 12 -0.04 4.06 16.40
CA ASN A 12 0.38 3.92 17.81
C ASN A 12 0.35 2.46 18.31
N GLU A 13 -0.20 1.54 17.52
CA GLU A 13 -0.45 0.15 17.92
C GLU A 13 0.61 -0.83 17.39
N ILE A 14 1.88 -0.45 17.50
CA ILE A 14 3.02 -1.22 16.96
C ILE A 14 3.03 -2.66 17.47
N ALA A 15 2.67 -2.89 18.74
CA ALA A 15 2.61 -4.23 19.33
C ALA A 15 1.57 -5.12 18.62
N LYS A 16 0.43 -4.54 18.22
CA LYS A 16 -0.59 -5.25 17.45
C LYS A 16 -0.11 -5.54 16.03
N LEU A 17 0.54 -4.57 15.39
CA LEU A 17 1.13 -4.75 14.06
C LEU A 17 2.12 -5.91 14.06
N LYS A 18 3.04 -5.95 15.02
CA LYS A 18 4.02 -7.04 15.15
C LYS A 18 3.38 -8.42 15.27
N LYS A 19 2.25 -8.54 15.97
CA LYS A 19 1.52 -9.81 16.10
C LYS A 19 0.83 -10.25 14.80
N LEU A 20 0.51 -9.32 13.91
CA LEU A 20 -0.14 -9.61 12.63
C LEU A 20 0.84 -9.99 11.53
N ILE A 21 2.12 -9.63 11.67
CA ILE A 21 3.15 -9.96 10.68
C ILE A 21 3.32 -11.48 10.62
N PRO A 22 3.22 -12.09 9.42
CA PRO A 22 3.46 -13.52 9.27
C PRO A 22 4.91 -13.86 9.64
N SER A 23 5.10 -14.85 10.53
CA SER A 23 6.43 -15.28 10.96
C SER A 23 7.20 -16.01 9.83
N GLU A 24 6.48 -16.69 8.94
CA GLU A 24 7.01 -17.50 7.87
C GLU A 24 7.39 -16.69 6.61
N ASN A 25 6.85 -15.48 6.44
CA ASN A 25 7.16 -14.65 5.27
C ASN A 25 7.08 -13.16 5.61
N LYS A 26 8.24 -12.56 5.85
CA LYS A 26 8.39 -11.13 6.18
C LYS A 26 8.67 -10.25 4.97
N LYS A 27 8.70 -10.81 3.77
CA LYS A 27 8.81 -10.02 2.53
C LYS A 27 7.61 -9.11 2.39
N THR A 28 7.89 -7.84 2.21
CA THR A 28 6.89 -6.77 2.21
C THR A 28 6.93 -6.02 0.88
N ALA A 29 5.81 -6.04 0.17
CA ALA A 29 5.58 -5.19 -1.00
C ALA A 29 5.14 -3.81 -0.52
N TYR A 30 5.98 -2.80 -0.71
CA TYR A 30 5.67 -1.41 -0.39
C TYR A 30 5.18 -0.69 -1.63
N ILE A 31 3.95 -0.18 -1.58
CA ILE A 31 3.27 0.50 -2.69
C ILE A 31 3.13 1.99 -2.36
N SER A 32 3.79 2.85 -3.14
CA SER A 32 3.84 4.31 -2.96
C SER A 32 3.17 5.11 -4.07
N ASN A 33 2.35 4.47 -4.90
CA ASN A 33 1.73 5.10 -6.07
C ASN A 33 0.75 6.23 -5.73
N ALA A 34 0.33 6.38 -4.48
CA ALA A 34 -0.36 7.58 -4.02
C ALA A 34 0.48 8.86 -4.16
N LEU A 35 1.79 8.74 -4.38
CA LEU A 35 2.72 9.85 -4.63
C LEU A 35 2.98 10.14 -6.11
N ASP A 36 2.35 9.42 -7.04
CA ASP A 36 2.60 9.56 -8.48
C ASP A 36 2.19 10.93 -9.04
N PHE A 37 1.44 11.73 -8.29
CA PHE A 37 1.10 13.12 -8.64
C PHE A 37 2.27 14.10 -8.46
N SER A 38 3.30 13.73 -7.71
CA SER A 38 4.37 14.64 -7.31
C SER A 38 5.47 14.71 -8.36
N ASP A 39 5.80 15.93 -8.79
CA ASP A 39 6.93 16.22 -9.67
C ASP A 39 8.24 16.37 -8.89
N ASP A 40 8.16 16.56 -7.58
CA ASP A 40 9.33 16.64 -6.69
C ASP A 40 9.82 15.22 -6.34
N LEU A 41 10.64 14.69 -7.21
CA LEU A 41 11.17 13.32 -7.09
C LEU A 41 12.08 13.14 -5.87
N GLU A 42 12.80 14.18 -5.46
CA GLU A 42 13.69 14.14 -4.32
C GLU A 42 12.90 14.03 -3.02
N ARG A 43 11.91 14.89 -2.83
CA ARG A 43 10.99 14.86 -1.68
C ARG A 43 10.21 13.56 -1.61
N ARG A 44 9.78 13.05 -2.77
CA ARG A 44 9.13 11.73 -2.87
C ARG A 44 10.04 10.63 -2.34
N LYS A 45 11.29 10.60 -2.80
CA LYS A 45 12.29 9.62 -2.39
C LYS A 45 12.57 9.68 -0.89
N GLU A 46 12.73 10.86 -0.33
CA GLU A 46 12.92 11.06 1.11
C GLU A 46 11.74 10.53 1.91
N SER A 47 10.53 10.80 1.47
CA SER A 47 9.29 10.33 2.11
C SER A 47 9.19 8.80 2.06
N GLU A 48 9.50 8.19 0.92
CA GLU A 48 9.56 6.73 0.78
C GLU A 48 10.62 6.12 1.70
N GLN A 49 11.82 6.68 1.74
CA GLN A 49 12.91 6.20 2.60
C GLN A 49 12.54 6.26 4.09
N SER A 50 11.82 7.28 4.51
CA SER A 50 11.31 7.37 5.88
C SER A 50 10.37 6.22 6.24
N ASP A 51 9.43 5.87 5.35
CA ASP A 51 8.54 4.73 5.54
C ASP A 51 9.29 3.40 5.53
N LEU A 52 10.21 3.23 4.57
CA LEU A 52 11.02 2.02 4.45
C LEU A 52 11.86 1.76 5.70
N LYS A 53 12.44 2.81 6.27
CA LYS A 53 13.21 2.72 7.52
C LYS A 53 12.35 2.19 8.66
N GLN A 54 11.16 2.74 8.84
CA GLN A 54 10.24 2.32 9.90
C GLN A 54 9.79 0.85 9.73
N LEU A 55 9.50 0.43 8.51
CA LEU A 55 9.13 -0.96 8.22
C LEU A 55 10.30 -1.92 8.46
N LYS A 56 11.51 -1.55 8.08
CA LYS A 56 12.73 -2.34 8.33
C LYS A 56 13.03 -2.50 9.82
N GLU A 57 12.73 -1.50 10.64
CA GLU A 57 12.84 -1.58 12.10
C GLU A 57 11.91 -2.64 12.71
N LEU A 58 10.87 -3.06 11.99
CA LEU A 58 10.00 -4.18 12.35
C LEU A 58 10.51 -5.55 11.85
N ASN A 59 11.74 -5.61 11.36
CA ASN A 59 12.33 -6.79 10.72
C ASN A 59 11.62 -7.26 9.45
N LEU A 60 10.99 -6.33 8.74
CA LEU A 60 10.38 -6.58 7.43
C LEU A 60 11.44 -6.44 6.33
N ASP A 61 11.41 -7.36 5.37
CA ASP A 61 12.21 -7.31 4.15
C ASP A 61 11.41 -6.57 3.07
N VAL A 62 11.69 -5.28 2.90
CA VAL A 62 10.84 -4.36 2.13
C VAL A 62 11.37 -4.13 0.74
N GLU A 63 10.50 -4.31 -0.25
CA GLU A 63 10.75 -4.06 -1.67
C GLU A 63 9.68 -3.12 -2.22
N ILE A 64 10.08 -2.08 -2.96
CA ILE A 64 9.13 -1.16 -3.60
C ILE A 64 8.53 -1.84 -4.82
N ILE A 65 7.20 -1.91 -4.85
CA ILE A 65 6.45 -2.36 -6.02
C ILE A 65 5.75 -1.15 -6.64
N ASP A 66 6.25 -0.74 -7.80
CA ASP A 66 5.66 0.36 -8.56
C ASP A 66 4.60 -0.18 -9.51
N LEU A 67 3.33 0.10 -9.21
CA LEU A 67 2.19 -0.38 -9.99
C LEU A 67 2.22 0.08 -11.46
N ARG A 68 2.91 1.20 -11.77
CA ARG A 68 3.04 1.70 -13.15
C ARG A 68 3.76 0.72 -14.06
N ASN A 69 4.69 -0.07 -13.51
CA ASN A 69 5.42 -1.12 -14.26
C ASN A 69 4.51 -2.29 -14.66
N TYR A 70 3.31 -2.35 -14.10
CA TYR A 70 2.36 -3.46 -14.31
C TYR A 70 1.06 -3.00 -14.99
N PHE A 71 1.01 -1.80 -15.54
CA PHE A 71 -0.16 -1.35 -16.29
C PHE A 71 -0.42 -2.30 -17.47
N ASN A 72 -1.66 -2.83 -17.57
CA ASN A 72 -2.06 -3.86 -18.50
C ASN A 72 -1.27 -5.18 -18.39
N LYS A 73 -0.71 -5.46 -17.21
CA LYS A 73 0.10 -6.65 -16.94
C LYS A 73 -0.30 -7.32 -15.61
N GLN A 74 -1.60 -7.46 -15.39
CA GLN A 74 -2.14 -7.99 -14.12
C GLN A 74 -1.54 -9.33 -13.73
N SER A 75 -1.40 -10.27 -14.67
CA SER A 75 -0.85 -11.60 -14.38
C SER A 75 0.59 -11.55 -13.85
N LYS A 76 1.41 -10.64 -14.39
CA LYS A 76 2.79 -10.43 -13.91
C LYS A 76 2.81 -9.83 -12.50
N LEU A 77 1.90 -8.89 -12.21
CA LEU A 77 1.78 -8.33 -10.87
C LEU A 77 1.32 -9.40 -9.87
N GLU A 78 0.39 -10.26 -10.26
CA GLU A 78 -0.09 -11.35 -9.40
C GLU A 78 1.03 -12.34 -9.05
N GLU A 79 1.83 -12.74 -10.04
CA GLU A 79 3.02 -13.59 -9.83
C GLU A 79 4.02 -12.91 -8.89
N GLU A 80 4.28 -11.63 -9.08
CA GLU A 80 5.18 -10.85 -8.24
C GLU A 80 4.69 -10.77 -6.80
N LEU A 81 3.42 -10.43 -6.60
CA LEU A 81 2.84 -10.29 -5.27
C LEU A 81 2.74 -11.61 -4.50
N ALA A 82 2.72 -12.75 -5.20
CA ALA A 82 2.72 -14.07 -4.56
C ALA A 82 3.99 -14.34 -3.72
N ARG A 83 5.07 -13.61 -3.96
CA ARG A 83 6.33 -13.74 -3.18
C ARG A 83 6.27 -13.11 -1.79
N PHE A 84 5.29 -12.25 -1.54
CA PHE A 84 5.22 -11.42 -0.33
C PHE A 84 4.26 -11.98 0.72
N GLY A 85 4.58 -11.76 1.97
CA GLY A 85 3.70 -12.04 3.11
C GLY A 85 2.96 -10.80 3.61
N VAL A 86 3.45 -9.62 3.24
CA VAL A 86 2.91 -8.32 3.65
C VAL A 86 2.79 -7.40 2.43
N ILE A 87 1.67 -6.69 2.34
CA ILE A 87 1.48 -5.58 1.42
C ILE A 87 1.29 -4.32 2.25
N TRP A 88 2.12 -3.31 2.02
CA TRP A 88 2.02 -2.02 2.70
C TRP A 88 1.73 -0.90 1.71
N VAL A 89 0.58 -0.26 1.84
CA VAL A 89 0.12 0.82 0.95
C VAL A 89 0.11 2.15 1.68
N ARG A 90 0.96 3.07 1.27
CA ARG A 90 1.09 4.38 1.91
C ARG A 90 0.00 5.37 1.50
N GLY A 91 -0.11 6.44 2.29
CA GLY A 91 -0.95 7.59 2.00
C GLY A 91 -0.39 8.51 0.91
N GLY A 92 -1.22 9.45 0.49
CA GLY A 92 -0.98 10.45 -0.55
C GLY A 92 -2.28 10.79 -1.27
N ASN A 93 -2.22 10.93 -2.59
CA ASN A 93 -3.41 11.21 -3.39
C ASN A 93 -4.21 9.92 -3.64
N LEU A 94 -5.43 9.88 -3.10
CA LEU A 94 -6.33 8.75 -3.18
C LEU A 94 -6.72 8.38 -4.62
N PHE A 95 -7.03 9.38 -5.45
CA PHE A 95 -7.51 9.15 -6.82
C PHE A 95 -6.40 8.62 -7.71
N VAL A 96 -5.20 9.15 -7.57
CA VAL A 96 -4.02 8.68 -8.30
C VAL A 96 -3.70 7.23 -7.91
N LEU A 97 -3.76 6.90 -6.63
CA LEU A 97 -3.58 5.53 -6.16
C LEU A 97 -4.65 4.60 -6.73
N ARG A 98 -5.92 5.01 -6.68
CA ARG A 98 -7.04 4.20 -7.21
C ARG A 98 -6.89 3.95 -8.70
N GLN A 99 -6.46 4.95 -9.46
CA GLN A 99 -6.19 4.80 -10.89
C GLN A 99 -5.06 3.79 -11.15
N ALA A 100 -3.96 3.90 -10.43
CA ALA A 100 -2.85 2.95 -10.56
C ALA A 100 -3.26 1.51 -10.21
N MET A 101 -4.07 1.33 -9.17
CA MET A 101 -4.62 0.04 -8.80
C MET A 101 -5.49 -0.56 -9.90
N LYS A 102 -6.34 0.26 -10.53
CA LYS A 102 -7.20 -0.18 -11.62
C LYS A 102 -6.39 -0.57 -12.86
N LEU A 103 -5.46 0.29 -13.28
CA LEU A 103 -4.67 0.07 -14.50
C LEU A 103 -3.70 -1.12 -14.39
N SER A 104 -3.19 -1.40 -13.20
CA SER A 104 -2.33 -2.55 -12.93
C SER A 104 -3.09 -3.84 -12.66
N GLY A 105 -4.40 -3.75 -12.39
CA GLY A 105 -5.21 -4.88 -11.95
C GLY A 105 -5.03 -5.24 -10.47
N PHE A 106 -4.31 -4.42 -9.70
CA PHE A 106 -4.08 -4.66 -8.27
C PHE A 106 -5.38 -4.73 -7.48
N ASP A 107 -6.40 -3.96 -7.84
CA ASP A 107 -7.72 -4.01 -7.22
C ASP A 107 -8.38 -5.39 -7.34
N ASN A 108 -8.27 -6.04 -8.49
CA ASN A 108 -8.79 -7.40 -8.71
C ASN A 108 -7.95 -8.45 -7.95
N ILE A 109 -6.63 -8.30 -7.99
CA ILE A 109 -5.71 -9.18 -7.24
C ILE A 109 -6.01 -9.08 -5.74
N LEU A 110 -6.15 -7.87 -5.22
CA LEU A 110 -6.42 -7.63 -3.81
C LEU A 110 -7.73 -8.27 -3.34
N LYS A 111 -8.79 -8.21 -4.13
CA LYS A 111 -10.06 -8.91 -3.83
C LYS A 111 -9.85 -10.41 -3.64
N ASN A 112 -9.09 -11.04 -4.54
CA ASN A 112 -8.77 -12.46 -4.44
C ASN A 112 -7.90 -12.77 -3.21
N LEU A 113 -6.90 -11.94 -2.92
CA LEU A 113 -6.04 -12.10 -1.76
C LEU A 113 -6.78 -11.94 -0.43
N ILE A 114 -7.75 -11.03 -0.35
CA ILE A 114 -8.60 -10.85 0.83
C ILE A 114 -9.33 -12.13 1.19
N GLU A 115 -9.88 -12.81 0.19
CA GLU A 115 -10.66 -14.04 0.39
C GLU A 115 -9.79 -15.28 0.64
N LYS A 116 -8.62 -15.38 -0.01
CA LYS A 116 -7.89 -16.64 -0.15
C LYS A 116 -6.50 -16.66 0.49
N SER A 117 -6.00 -15.54 1.03
CA SER A 117 -4.65 -15.49 1.57
C SER A 117 -4.60 -15.20 3.06
N ASN A 118 -3.48 -15.57 3.70
CA ASN A 118 -3.13 -15.20 5.08
C ASN A 118 -2.18 -14.00 5.15
N MET A 119 -1.99 -13.28 4.05
CA MET A 119 -1.16 -12.09 3.99
C MET A 119 -1.67 -11.01 4.93
N LEU A 120 -0.76 -10.15 5.37
CA LEU A 120 -1.09 -8.91 6.05
C LEU A 120 -1.18 -7.78 5.02
N TYR A 121 -2.31 -7.06 5.01
CA TYR A 121 -2.42 -5.76 4.36
C TYR A 121 -2.27 -4.68 5.43
N GLY A 122 -1.27 -3.84 5.28
CA GLY A 122 -1.09 -2.66 6.10
C GLY A 122 -1.19 -1.39 5.25
N GLY A 123 -1.59 -0.29 5.86
CA GLY A 123 -1.65 0.97 5.13
C GLY A 123 -2.16 2.12 5.97
N TYR A 124 -2.00 3.33 5.43
CA TYR A 124 -2.50 4.52 6.09
C TYR A 124 -3.06 5.54 5.09
N SER A 125 -4.00 6.38 5.56
CA SER A 125 -4.65 7.44 4.78
C SER A 125 -5.24 6.91 3.47
N ALA A 126 -4.73 7.32 2.29
CA ALA A 126 -5.18 6.82 1.00
C ALA A 126 -5.13 5.28 0.89
N GLY A 127 -4.13 4.64 1.52
CA GLY A 127 -4.00 3.19 1.57
C GLY A 127 -5.15 2.50 2.30
N ILE A 128 -5.88 3.21 3.17
CA ILE A 128 -7.12 2.73 3.79
C ILE A 128 -8.31 3.02 2.89
N CYS A 129 -8.42 4.26 2.42
CA CYS A 129 -9.60 4.75 1.68
C CYS A 129 -9.83 3.96 0.39
N VAL A 130 -8.78 3.47 -0.27
CA VAL A 130 -8.91 2.64 -1.48
C VAL A 130 -9.57 1.29 -1.24
N LEU A 131 -9.69 0.84 0.01
CA LEU A 131 -10.41 -0.38 0.37
C LEU A 131 -11.93 -0.19 0.34
N ALA A 132 -12.42 1.05 0.31
CA ALA A 132 -13.83 1.34 0.21
C ALA A 132 -14.40 0.91 -1.15
N PRO A 133 -15.65 0.42 -1.21
CA PRO A 133 -16.28 0.00 -2.46
C PRO A 133 -16.42 1.12 -3.49
N THR A 134 -16.52 2.36 -3.03
CA THR A 134 -16.66 3.56 -3.85
C THR A 134 -15.95 4.75 -3.22
N LEU A 135 -15.44 5.64 -4.06
CA LEU A 135 -14.85 6.90 -3.65
C LEU A 135 -15.85 8.09 -3.72
N LYS A 136 -17.11 7.82 -3.98
CA LYS A 136 -18.14 8.87 -4.00
C LYS A 136 -18.20 9.58 -2.65
N GLY A 137 -18.21 10.91 -2.68
CA GLY A 137 -18.22 11.74 -1.47
C GLY A 137 -16.84 12.01 -0.87
N MET A 138 -15.78 11.41 -1.42
CA MET A 138 -14.41 11.68 -0.97
C MET A 138 -13.74 12.84 -1.74
N ASP A 139 -14.40 13.36 -2.76
CA ASP A 139 -13.89 14.45 -3.60
C ASP A 139 -13.55 15.70 -2.77
N LEU A 140 -14.39 16.02 -1.79
CA LEU A 140 -14.16 17.14 -0.88
C LEU A 140 -12.96 16.90 0.05
N MET A 141 -12.75 15.65 0.47
CA MET A 141 -11.61 15.31 1.32
C MET A 141 -10.28 15.39 0.53
N ALA A 142 -10.28 15.02 -0.73
CA ALA A 142 -9.09 15.10 -1.58
C ALA A 142 -8.59 16.54 -1.75
N LEU A 143 -9.49 17.54 -1.76
CA LEU A 143 -9.14 18.96 -1.79
C LEU A 143 -8.42 19.43 -0.52
N TYR A 144 -8.64 18.79 0.61
CA TYR A 144 -8.01 19.11 1.88
C TYR A 144 -6.71 18.32 2.15
N ILE A 145 -6.51 17.20 1.47
CA ILE A 145 -5.33 16.33 1.65
C ILE A 145 -4.17 16.75 0.73
N THR A 146 -4.42 17.58 -0.27
CA THR A 146 -3.42 18.08 -1.24
C THR A 146 -2.59 19.27 -0.72
N ILE A 147 -2.73 19.62 0.53
CA ILE A 147 -1.97 20.73 1.12
C ILE A 147 -0.72 20.20 1.85
#